data_b33700a5d7a19048fda7d82658fb4660
#
_entry.id   b33700a5d7a19048fda7d82658fb4660
#
_cell.length_a   1.000
_cell.length_b   1.000
_cell.length_c   1.000
_cell.angle_alpha   90.00
_cell.angle_beta   90.00
_cell.angle_gamma   90.00
#
_symmetry.space_group_name_H-M   'P 1'
#
loop_
_entity.id
_entity.type
_entity.pdbx_description
1 polymer ?
#
loop_
_entity_poly.entity_id
_entity_poly.type
_entity_poly.pdbx_seq_one_letter_code
_entity_poly.pdbx_strand_id
1 'polypeptide(L)'
;MNMKITGIKVKTVKVPLKEPFHISLGTITHAISAVVKVETDEGLCGYGEGAPGVLITGENLEGTVESIKHFEQSLLGTDPTDIEKVYWILDRAAAHAPCGKTAIDIACYDILGKKAGLPVYKLLGGYSNTIETDITVGINGPEIMAEKAAAHVRNGFDTIKTKVGTGLKEDVARIKAIREAVGPDVKIRIDANQAWSAKEALQIIERLNEYDIELVEQPVKAADFEGLEYVTKNSKVLIMSDESCFNAKDALRLAKRRAIDVLNIKLMKCGGIREALKINAICETAGIECMLGCMAEETNIGITAAASLGAAVRNITRADLDATFSLSDLPFEGGIGTECTKTLVLPEEPGFGFIGLK
;
A
#
# COMPACT_ATOMS: atom_id res chain seq x y z
N MET A 1 35.83 7.32 0.48
CA MET A 1 35.36 6.90 -0.87
C MET A 1 33.86 6.68 -0.75
N ASN A 2 33.08 7.00 -1.78
CA ASN A 2 31.63 6.74 -1.74
C ASN A 2 31.41 5.26 -2.01
N MET A 3 30.52 4.63 -1.25
CA MET A 3 30.05 3.24 -1.43
C MET A 3 29.46 3.08 -2.84
N LYS A 4 29.59 1.91 -3.43
CA LYS A 4 29.14 1.66 -4.81
C LYS A 4 28.32 0.37 -4.90
N ILE A 5 27.22 0.42 -5.63
CA ILE A 5 26.48 -0.78 -6.03
C ILE A 5 27.39 -1.65 -6.93
N THR A 6 27.56 -2.92 -6.54
CA THR A 6 28.34 -3.92 -7.28
C THR A 6 27.48 -4.95 -7.99
N GLY A 7 26.22 -5.09 -7.60
CA GLY A 7 25.27 -5.98 -8.24
C GLY A 7 23.89 -5.91 -7.60
N ILE A 8 22.88 -6.33 -8.36
CA ILE A 8 21.49 -6.45 -7.93
C ILE A 8 20.98 -7.84 -8.26
N LYS A 9 20.79 -8.65 -7.22
CA LYS A 9 20.22 -10.00 -7.39
C LYS A 9 18.73 -9.94 -7.24
N VAL A 10 17.98 -10.59 -8.12
CA VAL A 10 16.53 -10.70 -8.05
C VAL A 10 16.12 -12.16 -7.90
N LYS A 11 15.18 -12.42 -6.99
CA LYS A 11 14.50 -13.71 -6.83
C LYS A 11 13.00 -13.49 -6.83
N THR A 12 12.27 -14.41 -7.44
CA THR A 12 10.80 -14.42 -7.41
C THR A 12 10.31 -15.20 -6.20
N VAL A 13 9.26 -14.67 -5.58
CA VAL A 13 8.60 -15.28 -4.42
C VAL A 13 7.15 -15.54 -4.79
N LYS A 14 6.64 -16.70 -4.41
CA LYS A 14 5.24 -17.07 -4.56
C LYS A 14 4.76 -17.77 -3.29
N VAL A 15 3.89 -17.10 -2.54
CA VAL A 15 3.36 -17.59 -1.26
C VAL A 15 1.85 -17.77 -1.39
N PRO A 16 1.28 -18.95 -1.07
CA PRO A 16 -0.17 -19.11 -1.03
C PRO A 16 -0.80 -18.21 0.03
N LEU A 17 -1.98 -17.67 -0.26
CA LEU A 17 -2.83 -17.10 0.78
C LEU A 17 -3.51 -18.22 1.57
N LYS A 18 -3.80 -17.99 2.85
CA LYS A 18 -4.54 -18.92 3.73
C LYS A 18 -5.93 -19.24 3.15
N GLU A 19 -6.54 -18.28 2.47
CA GLU A 19 -7.80 -18.43 1.75
C GLU A 19 -7.82 -17.51 0.52
N PRO A 20 -8.62 -17.82 -0.54
CA PRO A 20 -8.77 -16.93 -1.68
C PRO A 20 -9.33 -15.55 -1.27
N PHE A 21 -8.73 -14.49 -1.80
CA PHE A 21 -9.15 -13.12 -1.54
C PHE A 21 -9.93 -12.57 -2.75
N HIS A 22 -11.21 -12.22 -2.54
CA HIS A 22 -12.11 -11.76 -3.59
C HIS A 22 -12.31 -10.25 -3.54
N ILE A 23 -12.05 -9.59 -4.67
CA ILE A 23 -12.30 -8.16 -4.90
C ILE A 23 -13.19 -7.99 -6.13
N SER A 24 -13.70 -6.78 -6.40
CA SER A 24 -14.54 -6.52 -7.58
C SER A 24 -13.82 -6.78 -8.91
N LEU A 25 -12.49 -6.72 -8.94
CA LEU A 25 -11.66 -6.94 -10.13
C LEU A 25 -11.26 -8.39 -10.35
N GLY A 26 -11.37 -9.28 -9.35
CA GLY A 26 -10.98 -10.69 -9.49
C GLY A 26 -10.70 -11.41 -8.18
N THR A 27 -9.99 -12.54 -8.26
CA THR A 27 -9.63 -13.38 -7.11
C THR A 27 -8.12 -13.57 -7.05
N ILE A 28 -7.53 -13.30 -5.87
CA ILE A 28 -6.12 -13.47 -5.57
C ILE A 28 -5.96 -14.71 -4.68
N THR A 29 -5.04 -15.60 -5.04
CA THR A 29 -4.78 -16.86 -4.30
C THR A 29 -3.35 -16.99 -3.82
N HIS A 30 -2.45 -16.15 -4.32
CA HIS A 30 -1.03 -16.15 -3.96
C HIS A 30 -0.52 -14.71 -3.91
N ALA A 31 0.37 -14.42 -2.97
CA ALA A 31 1.27 -13.29 -3.06
C ALA A 31 2.41 -13.66 -4.03
N ILE A 32 2.66 -12.79 -5.01
CA ILE A 32 3.66 -13.02 -6.06
C ILE A 32 4.48 -11.75 -6.21
N SER A 33 5.78 -11.82 -5.90
CA SER A 33 6.64 -10.65 -5.94
C SER A 33 8.07 -10.94 -6.39
N ALA A 34 8.80 -9.89 -6.76
CA ALA A 34 10.22 -9.91 -7.02
C ALA A 34 10.97 -9.29 -5.83
N VAL A 35 11.78 -10.08 -5.15
CA VAL A 35 12.64 -9.63 -4.06
C VAL A 35 14.02 -9.34 -4.60
N VAL A 36 14.56 -8.17 -4.30
CA VAL A 36 15.90 -7.76 -4.70
C VAL A 36 16.85 -7.75 -3.51
N LYS A 37 18.12 -8.05 -3.79
CA LYS A 37 19.25 -7.80 -2.93
C LYS A 37 20.22 -6.88 -3.67
N VAL A 38 20.38 -5.66 -3.20
CA VAL A 38 21.40 -4.71 -3.69
C VAL A 38 22.68 -4.94 -2.90
N GLU A 39 23.77 -5.22 -3.59
CA GLU A 39 25.09 -5.50 -2.99
C GLU A 39 26.04 -4.31 -3.23
N THR A 40 26.93 -4.04 -2.27
CA THR A 40 27.88 -2.92 -2.33
C THR A 40 29.33 -3.37 -2.15
N ASP A 41 30.28 -2.52 -2.56
CA ASP A 41 31.72 -2.73 -2.40
C ASP A 41 32.20 -2.60 -0.94
N GLU A 42 31.37 -2.06 -0.03
CA GLU A 42 31.65 -2.02 1.41
C GLU A 42 31.10 -3.23 2.17
N GLY A 43 30.50 -4.21 1.47
CA GLY A 43 29.92 -5.42 2.09
C GLY A 43 28.53 -5.23 2.70
N LEU A 44 28.01 -4.02 2.74
CA LEU A 44 26.61 -3.77 3.09
C LEU A 44 25.68 -4.23 1.97
N CYS A 45 24.53 -4.76 2.33
CA CYS A 45 23.49 -5.07 1.36
C CYS A 45 22.11 -4.62 1.88
N GLY A 46 21.22 -4.29 0.96
CA GLY A 46 19.82 -3.96 1.24
C GLY A 46 18.88 -4.86 0.49
N TYR A 47 17.70 -5.04 1.07
CA TYR A 47 16.63 -5.83 0.48
C TYR A 47 15.43 -4.95 0.16
N GLY A 48 14.73 -5.30 -0.93
CA GLY A 48 13.50 -4.63 -1.32
C GLY A 48 12.58 -5.57 -2.09
N GLU A 49 11.37 -5.12 -2.32
CA GLU A 49 10.32 -5.92 -2.95
C GLU A 49 9.56 -5.09 -3.99
N GLY A 50 9.28 -5.72 -5.13
CA GLY A 50 8.33 -5.24 -6.13
C GLY A 50 7.20 -6.27 -6.29
N ALA A 51 6.01 -5.94 -5.81
CA ALA A 51 4.83 -6.80 -5.87
C ALA A 51 3.85 -6.24 -6.93
N PRO A 52 3.89 -6.76 -8.17
CA PRO A 52 3.04 -6.28 -9.25
C PRO A 52 1.62 -6.80 -9.12
N GLY A 53 0.64 -5.90 -9.25
CA GLY A 53 -0.77 -6.24 -9.39
C GLY A 53 -1.25 -5.86 -10.79
N VAL A 54 -1.41 -6.84 -11.70
CA VAL A 54 -1.73 -6.60 -13.12
C VAL A 54 -2.96 -5.71 -13.30
N LEU A 55 -3.97 -5.87 -12.44
CA LEU A 55 -5.22 -5.12 -12.51
C LEU A 55 -5.11 -3.68 -11.98
N ILE A 56 -4.06 -3.38 -11.21
CA ILE A 56 -3.83 -2.07 -10.58
C ILE A 56 -2.66 -1.34 -11.24
N THR A 57 -1.47 -1.96 -11.27
CA THR A 57 -0.25 -1.32 -11.81
C THR A 57 -0.05 -1.57 -13.31
N GLY A 58 -0.73 -2.57 -13.88
CA GLY A 58 -0.52 -3.00 -15.25
C GLY A 58 0.77 -3.81 -15.45
N GLU A 59 1.53 -4.07 -14.37
CA GLU A 59 2.75 -4.86 -14.39
C GLU A 59 2.47 -6.32 -14.03
N ASN A 60 3.24 -7.24 -14.61
CA ASN A 60 3.33 -8.63 -14.20
C ASN A 60 4.72 -8.94 -13.63
N LEU A 61 4.87 -10.11 -13.03
CA LEU A 61 6.12 -10.50 -12.37
C LEU A 61 7.31 -10.51 -13.33
N GLU A 62 7.14 -11.05 -14.53
CA GLU A 62 8.20 -11.15 -15.52
C GLU A 62 8.69 -9.76 -15.96
N GLY A 63 7.75 -8.84 -16.24
CA GLY A 63 8.05 -7.45 -16.58
C GLY A 63 8.75 -6.70 -15.44
N THR A 64 8.34 -6.94 -14.19
CA THR A 64 8.98 -6.37 -13.02
C THR A 64 10.42 -6.88 -12.87
N VAL A 65 10.65 -8.19 -13.04
CA VAL A 65 12.01 -8.78 -13.00
C VAL A 65 12.90 -8.21 -14.09
N GLU A 66 12.40 -8.11 -15.33
CA GLU A 66 13.17 -7.55 -16.44
C GLU A 66 13.46 -6.04 -16.25
N SER A 67 12.52 -5.29 -15.68
CA SER A 67 12.77 -3.88 -15.31
C SER A 67 13.89 -3.75 -14.27
N ILE A 68 13.92 -4.61 -13.25
CA ILE A 68 14.98 -4.63 -12.24
C ILE A 68 16.35 -4.92 -12.88
N LYS A 69 16.44 -5.92 -13.76
CA LYS A 69 17.68 -6.24 -14.49
C LYS A 69 18.15 -5.08 -15.38
N HIS A 70 17.21 -4.37 -15.99
CA HIS A 70 17.53 -3.18 -16.78
C HIS A 70 18.07 -2.04 -15.90
N PHE A 71 17.46 -1.83 -14.73
CA PHE A 71 17.92 -0.83 -13.75
C PHE A 71 19.30 -1.16 -13.20
N GLU A 72 19.65 -2.43 -12.97
CA GLU A 72 20.98 -2.84 -12.52
C GLU A 72 22.07 -2.25 -13.40
N GLN A 73 21.94 -2.41 -14.73
CA GLN A 73 22.94 -1.91 -15.70
C GLN A 73 23.22 -0.41 -15.56
N SER A 74 22.19 0.37 -15.21
CA SER A 74 22.29 1.82 -15.06
C SER A 74 22.79 2.26 -13.68
N LEU A 75 22.65 1.40 -12.66
CA LEU A 75 22.94 1.71 -11.26
C LEU A 75 24.32 1.25 -10.81
N LEU A 76 24.99 0.33 -11.53
CA LEU A 76 26.33 -0.14 -11.17
C LEU A 76 27.29 1.03 -10.98
N GLY A 77 28.03 1.03 -9.86
CA GLY A 77 28.97 2.08 -9.50
C GLY A 77 28.35 3.34 -8.89
N THR A 78 27.00 3.41 -8.76
CA THR A 78 26.32 4.50 -8.05
C THR A 78 26.31 4.24 -6.55
N ASP A 79 26.37 5.29 -5.73
CA ASP A 79 26.18 5.17 -4.28
C ASP A 79 24.68 4.97 -4.00
N PRO A 80 24.26 3.83 -3.39
CA PRO A 80 22.86 3.57 -3.10
C PRO A 80 22.25 4.51 -2.06
N THR A 81 23.06 5.23 -1.29
CA THR A 81 22.60 6.21 -0.32
C THR A 81 22.30 7.59 -0.93
N ASP A 82 22.71 7.81 -2.18
CA ASP A 82 22.35 9.00 -2.97
C ASP A 82 20.93 8.85 -3.56
N ILE A 83 19.90 8.76 -2.70
CA ILE A 83 18.52 8.41 -3.08
C ILE A 83 18.00 9.24 -4.27
N GLU A 84 18.20 10.55 -4.28
CA GLU A 84 17.77 11.42 -5.38
C GLU A 84 18.45 11.07 -6.71
N LYS A 85 19.73 10.70 -6.68
CA LYS A 85 20.50 10.30 -7.86
C LYS A 85 20.05 8.92 -8.35
N VAL A 86 19.83 7.97 -7.45
CA VAL A 86 19.29 6.65 -7.78
C VAL A 86 17.93 6.83 -8.50
N TYR A 87 17.03 7.62 -7.95
CA TYR A 87 15.73 7.85 -8.55
C TYR A 87 15.81 8.55 -9.90
N TRP A 88 16.70 9.54 -10.04
CA TRP A 88 16.94 10.19 -11.33
C TRP A 88 17.41 9.21 -12.41
N ILE A 89 18.28 8.25 -12.05
CA ILE A 89 18.72 7.19 -12.95
C ILE A 89 17.55 6.29 -13.33
N LEU A 90 16.75 5.83 -12.36
CA LEU A 90 15.59 4.97 -12.59
C LEU A 90 14.54 5.63 -13.50
N ASP A 91 14.26 6.92 -13.30
CA ASP A 91 13.31 7.67 -14.12
C ASP A 91 13.76 7.85 -15.56
N ARG A 92 15.08 7.94 -15.79
CA ARG A 92 15.66 7.99 -17.16
C ARG A 92 15.73 6.62 -17.81
N ALA A 93 15.88 5.56 -17.03
CA ALA A 93 15.93 4.19 -17.54
C ALA A 93 14.55 3.68 -17.97
N ALA A 94 13.48 4.03 -17.23
CA ALA A 94 12.10 3.66 -17.59
C ALA A 94 11.10 4.73 -17.16
N ALA A 95 10.19 5.09 -18.07
CA ALA A 95 9.13 6.08 -17.82
C ALA A 95 8.13 5.62 -16.74
N HIS A 96 7.91 4.33 -16.61
CA HIS A 96 6.99 3.68 -15.67
C HIS A 96 7.74 2.62 -14.86
N ALA A 97 7.21 1.40 -14.72
CA ALA A 97 7.77 0.30 -13.92
C ALA A 97 7.84 0.61 -12.41
N PRO A 98 6.71 1.03 -11.79
CA PRO A 98 6.72 1.42 -10.38
C PRO A 98 7.13 0.28 -9.45
N CYS A 99 6.74 -0.97 -9.69
CA CYS A 99 7.11 -2.09 -8.82
C CYS A 99 8.61 -2.37 -8.84
N GLY A 100 9.24 -2.32 -10.03
CA GLY A 100 10.69 -2.45 -10.15
C GLY A 100 11.45 -1.31 -9.45
N LYS A 101 10.96 -0.07 -9.59
CA LYS A 101 11.52 1.10 -8.88
C LYS A 101 11.36 0.97 -7.37
N THR A 102 10.18 0.52 -6.89
CA THR A 102 9.93 0.29 -5.47
C THR A 102 10.90 -0.71 -4.87
N ALA A 103 11.18 -1.82 -5.58
CA ALA A 103 12.13 -2.81 -5.12
C ALA A 103 13.53 -2.20 -4.88
N ILE A 104 14.01 -1.41 -5.82
CA ILE A 104 15.32 -0.74 -5.71
C ILE A 104 15.30 0.34 -4.62
N ASP A 105 14.24 1.15 -4.55
CA ASP A 105 14.09 2.24 -3.59
C ASP A 105 14.11 1.71 -2.15
N ILE A 106 13.30 0.68 -1.84
CA ILE A 106 13.29 0.04 -0.52
C ILE A 106 14.68 -0.49 -0.16
N ALA A 107 15.37 -1.19 -1.08
CA ALA A 107 16.70 -1.72 -0.84
C ALA A 107 17.73 -0.61 -0.57
N CYS A 108 17.63 0.52 -1.26
CA CYS A 108 18.50 1.67 -1.04
C CYS A 108 18.25 2.34 0.32
N TYR A 109 16.99 2.47 0.75
CA TYR A 109 16.66 2.95 2.10
C TYR A 109 17.13 1.98 3.19
N ASP A 110 17.06 0.67 2.97
CA ASP A 110 17.59 -0.35 3.87
C ASP A 110 19.12 -0.18 4.06
N ILE A 111 19.87 0.01 2.96
CA ILE A 111 21.31 0.30 3.00
C ILE A 111 21.58 1.62 3.73
N LEU A 112 20.81 2.67 3.43
CA LEU A 112 20.96 3.99 4.06
C LEU A 112 20.78 3.87 5.58
N GLY A 113 19.75 3.15 6.04
CA GLY A 113 19.52 2.91 7.46
C GLY A 113 20.65 2.12 8.11
N LYS A 114 21.12 1.05 7.48
CA LYS A 114 22.26 0.24 7.94
C LYS A 114 23.54 1.06 8.03
N LYS A 115 23.84 1.88 7.01
CA LYS A 115 25.00 2.78 7.00
C LYS A 115 24.92 3.86 8.07
N ALA A 116 23.73 4.40 8.32
CA ALA A 116 23.49 5.41 9.35
C ALA A 116 23.43 4.83 10.77
N GLY A 117 23.30 3.50 10.92
CA GLY A 117 23.09 2.83 12.20
C GLY A 117 21.71 3.13 12.81
N LEU A 118 20.70 3.43 11.97
CA LEU A 118 19.36 3.84 12.41
C LEU A 118 18.27 3.02 11.68
N PRO A 119 17.13 2.74 12.36
CA PRO A 119 15.94 2.27 11.68
C PRO A 119 15.45 3.29 10.65
N VAL A 120 14.89 2.81 9.52
CA VAL A 120 14.48 3.70 8.43
C VAL A 120 13.38 4.67 8.86
N TYR A 121 12.43 4.26 9.72
CA TYR A 121 11.38 5.18 10.17
C TYR A 121 11.94 6.45 10.85
N LYS A 122 13.09 6.36 11.54
CA LYS A 122 13.77 7.54 12.12
C LYS A 122 14.36 8.46 11.06
N LEU A 123 14.90 7.89 9.98
CA LEU A 123 15.42 8.66 8.85
C LEU A 123 14.30 9.38 8.07
N LEU A 124 13.08 8.81 8.07
CA LEU A 124 11.92 9.36 7.36
C LEU A 124 11.15 10.43 8.14
N GLY A 125 11.48 10.66 9.41
CA GLY A 125 10.82 11.69 10.23
C GLY A 125 10.64 11.30 11.70
N GLY A 126 10.51 10.01 11.99
CA GLY A 126 10.53 9.47 13.36
C GLY A 126 9.36 9.90 14.23
N TYR A 127 8.17 10.15 13.68
CA TYR A 127 7.00 10.57 14.45
C TYR A 127 6.56 9.49 15.44
N SER A 128 6.56 8.20 15.02
CA SER A 128 6.25 7.04 15.85
C SER A 128 7.10 5.83 15.41
N ASN A 129 7.16 4.79 16.24
CA ASN A 129 7.65 3.46 15.88
C ASN A 129 6.52 2.44 15.76
N THR A 130 5.27 2.88 15.78
CA THR A 130 4.08 2.04 15.60
C THR A 130 3.09 2.71 14.66
N ILE A 131 2.30 1.90 13.97
CA ILE A 131 1.16 2.35 13.16
C ILE A 131 -0.01 1.38 13.36
N GLU A 132 -1.22 1.92 13.45
CA GLU A 132 -2.44 1.09 13.49
C GLU A 132 -2.94 0.84 12.07
N THR A 133 -3.23 -0.44 11.76
CA THR A 133 -3.82 -0.88 10.48
C THR A 133 -5.25 -1.34 10.68
N ASP A 134 -6.09 -1.16 9.66
CA ASP A 134 -7.35 -1.86 9.54
C ASP A 134 -7.13 -3.32 9.09
N ILE A 135 -8.22 -4.05 8.89
CA ILE A 135 -8.20 -5.39 8.31
C ILE A 135 -9.30 -5.54 7.29
N THR A 136 -8.96 -6.13 6.13
CA THR A 136 -9.86 -6.22 4.99
C THR A 136 -10.67 -7.51 4.99
N VAL A 137 -11.99 -7.37 4.80
CA VAL A 137 -12.91 -8.46 4.51
C VAL A 137 -13.21 -8.45 3.01
N GLY A 138 -12.76 -9.50 2.31
CA GLY A 138 -13.02 -9.69 0.87
C GLY A 138 -14.50 -9.97 0.57
N ILE A 139 -14.88 -9.79 -0.70
CA ILE A 139 -16.29 -9.98 -1.16
C ILE A 139 -16.75 -11.42 -0.93
N ASN A 140 -17.90 -11.54 -0.25
CA ASN A 140 -18.59 -12.81 -0.02
C ASN A 140 -20.10 -12.56 0.25
N GLY A 141 -20.85 -13.59 0.64
CA GLY A 141 -22.22 -13.43 1.13
C GLY A 141 -22.25 -12.58 2.42
N PRO A 142 -23.35 -11.83 2.66
CA PRO A 142 -23.48 -10.93 3.82
C PRO A 142 -23.17 -11.60 5.16
N GLU A 143 -23.65 -12.80 5.37
CA GLU A 143 -23.49 -13.55 6.63
C GLU A 143 -22.03 -13.94 6.85
N ILE A 144 -21.31 -14.37 5.80
CA ILE A 144 -19.89 -14.75 5.88
C ILE A 144 -19.05 -13.50 6.16
N MET A 145 -19.36 -12.39 5.52
CA MET A 145 -18.62 -11.13 5.73
C MET A 145 -18.85 -10.60 7.15
N ALA A 146 -20.07 -10.68 7.66
CA ALA A 146 -20.42 -10.30 9.02
C ALA A 146 -19.68 -11.15 10.07
N GLU A 147 -19.63 -12.48 9.87
CA GLU A 147 -18.91 -13.40 10.74
C GLU A 147 -17.41 -13.10 10.78
N LYS A 148 -16.78 -12.91 9.61
CA LYS A 148 -15.37 -12.54 9.50
C LYS A 148 -15.07 -11.20 10.16
N ALA A 149 -15.87 -10.17 9.90
CA ALA A 149 -15.73 -8.86 10.54
C ALA A 149 -15.82 -8.96 12.07
N ALA A 150 -16.83 -9.68 12.59
CA ALA A 150 -16.98 -9.91 14.03
C ALA A 150 -15.79 -10.68 14.62
N ALA A 151 -15.23 -11.65 13.89
CA ALA A 151 -14.03 -12.38 14.33
C ALA A 151 -12.81 -11.43 14.43
N HIS A 152 -12.61 -10.54 13.47
CA HIS A 152 -11.54 -9.54 13.52
C HIS A 152 -11.69 -8.57 14.69
N VAL A 153 -12.94 -8.12 14.97
CA VAL A 153 -13.19 -7.26 16.14
C VAL A 153 -12.91 -7.99 17.44
N ARG A 154 -13.26 -9.28 17.57
CA ARG A 154 -12.88 -10.09 18.74
C ARG A 154 -11.36 -10.24 18.89
N ASN A 155 -10.61 -10.17 17.80
CA ASN A 155 -9.14 -10.17 17.79
C ASN A 155 -8.53 -8.79 18.03
N GLY A 156 -9.34 -7.77 18.37
CA GLY A 156 -8.88 -6.45 18.80
C GLY A 156 -8.82 -5.37 17.72
N PHE A 157 -9.30 -5.66 16.49
CA PHE A 157 -9.46 -4.62 15.47
C PHE A 157 -10.67 -3.74 15.77
N ASP A 158 -10.52 -2.43 15.60
CA ASP A 158 -11.56 -1.43 15.73
C ASP A 158 -11.95 -0.76 14.41
N THR A 159 -11.33 -1.20 13.34
CA THR A 159 -11.55 -0.69 11.98
C THR A 159 -11.58 -1.87 11.00
N ILE A 160 -12.71 -2.01 10.31
CA ILE A 160 -12.91 -3.04 9.28
C ILE A 160 -12.97 -2.36 7.92
N LYS A 161 -12.08 -2.76 7.01
CA LYS A 161 -12.21 -2.44 5.60
C LYS A 161 -12.99 -3.55 4.91
N THR A 162 -13.85 -3.22 3.95
CA THR A 162 -14.60 -4.22 3.21
C THR A 162 -14.70 -3.87 1.73
N LYS A 163 -14.61 -4.89 0.90
CA LYS A 163 -14.75 -4.74 -0.55
C LYS A 163 -16.23 -4.79 -0.95
N VAL A 164 -16.60 -3.91 -1.89
CA VAL A 164 -17.94 -3.77 -2.47
C VAL A 164 -17.84 -3.69 -4.01
N GLY A 165 -18.92 -3.40 -4.71
CA GLY A 165 -18.89 -3.14 -6.16
C GLY A 165 -19.50 -4.25 -7.00
N THR A 166 -20.38 -5.09 -6.42
CA THR A 166 -21.09 -6.13 -7.18
C THR A 166 -22.56 -5.78 -7.45
N GLY A 167 -23.06 -4.71 -6.86
CA GLY A 167 -24.41 -4.21 -7.08
C GLY A 167 -25.01 -3.55 -5.84
N LEU A 168 -25.88 -2.56 -6.04
CA LEU A 168 -26.46 -1.75 -4.96
C LEU A 168 -27.11 -2.59 -3.85
N LYS A 169 -27.94 -3.56 -4.21
CA LYS A 169 -28.68 -4.35 -3.22
C LYS A 169 -27.77 -5.25 -2.39
N GLU A 170 -26.85 -5.91 -3.08
CA GLU A 170 -25.88 -6.83 -2.49
C GLU A 170 -24.91 -6.09 -1.57
N ASP A 171 -24.40 -4.93 -2.03
CA ASP A 171 -23.46 -4.13 -1.26
C ASP A 171 -24.11 -3.55 -0.01
N VAL A 172 -25.33 -3.03 -0.11
CA VAL A 172 -26.08 -2.55 1.07
C VAL A 172 -26.36 -3.71 2.06
N ALA A 173 -26.74 -4.89 1.56
CA ALA A 173 -26.98 -6.05 2.44
C ALA A 173 -25.71 -6.48 3.19
N ARG A 174 -24.54 -6.47 2.53
CA ARG A 174 -23.23 -6.76 3.14
C ARG A 174 -22.88 -5.78 4.25
N ILE A 175 -22.97 -4.48 3.96
CA ILE A 175 -22.61 -3.43 4.92
C ILE A 175 -23.56 -3.45 6.10
N LYS A 176 -24.87 -3.64 5.88
CA LYS A 176 -25.85 -3.83 6.95
C LYS A 176 -25.46 -4.99 7.86
N ALA A 177 -25.22 -6.17 7.30
CA ALA A 177 -24.86 -7.35 8.06
C ALA A 177 -23.56 -7.17 8.86
N ILE A 178 -22.53 -6.53 8.25
CA ILE A 178 -21.29 -6.21 8.95
C ILE A 178 -21.56 -5.26 10.11
N ARG A 179 -22.28 -4.14 9.90
CA ARG A 179 -22.59 -3.16 10.95
C ARG A 179 -23.36 -3.78 12.12
N GLU A 180 -24.36 -4.62 11.83
CA GLU A 180 -25.11 -5.33 12.86
C GLU A 180 -24.23 -6.30 13.67
N ALA A 181 -23.23 -6.91 13.04
CA ALA A 181 -22.33 -7.87 13.69
C ALA A 181 -21.21 -7.22 14.51
N VAL A 182 -20.68 -6.07 14.07
CA VAL A 182 -19.55 -5.41 14.74
C VAL A 182 -19.95 -4.33 15.74
N GLY A 183 -21.20 -3.89 15.73
CA GLY A 183 -21.72 -2.83 16.61
C GLY A 183 -21.41 -1.41 16.12
N PRO A 184 -21.86 -0.38 16.85
CA PRO A 184 -21.79 1.02 16.38
C PRO A 184 -20.40 1.65 16.47
N ASP A 185 -19.52 1.17 17.35
CA ASP A 185 -18.26 1.84 17.66
C ASP A 185 -17.11 1.47 16.69
N VAL A 186 -17.27 0.38 15.92
CA VAL A 186 -16.27 -0.07 14.96
C VAL A 186 -16.34 0.76 13.69
N LYS A 187 -15.23 1.29 13.24
CA LYS A 187 -15.15 2.00 11.97
C LYS A 187 -15.29 1.05 10.78
N ILE A 188 -16.09 1.42 9.80
CA ILE A 188 -16.23 0.67 8.55
C ILE A 188 -15.73 1.54 7.41
N ARG A 189 -14.75 1.04 6.65
CA ARG A 189 -14.23 1.59 5.40
C ARG A 189 -14.70 0.71 4.26
N ILE A 190 -15.13 1.29 3.17
CA ILE A 190 -15.54 0.51 1.99
C ILE A 190 -14.66 0.84 0.80
N ASP A 191 -14.32 -0.17 0.01
CA ASP A 191 -13.54 -0.02 -1.21
C ASP A 191 -14.29 -0.61 -2.40
N ALA A 192 -14.63 0.26 -3.34
CA ALA A 192 -15.37 -0.09 -4.54
C ALA A 192 -14.47 -0.58 -5.69
N ASN A 193 -13.17 -0.36 -5.60
CA ASN A 193 -12.19 -0.68 -6.66
C ASN A 193 -12.71 -0.28 -8.06
N GLN A 194 -13.12 0.98 -8.21
CA GLN A 194 -13.55 1.56 -9.48
C GLN A 194 -14.89 1.00 -10.04
N ALA A 195 -15.72 0.37 -9.21
CA ALA A 195 -16.88 -0.38 -9.71
C ALA A 195 -18.02 0.51 -10.23
N TRP A 196 -18.15 1.73 -9.75
CA TRP A 196 -19.34 2.55 -9.98
C TRP A 196 -19.12 3.69 -10.97
N SER A 197 -20.18 4.15 -11.60
CA SER A 197 -20.26 5.50 -12.18
C SER A 197 -20.46 6.54 -11.07
N ALA A 198 -20.20 7.81 -11.35
CA ALA A 198 -20.37 8.86 -10.35
C ALA A 198 -21.84 8.96 -9.81
N LYS A 199 -22.82 8.67 -10.66
CA LYS A 199 -24.24 8.62 -10.27
C LYS A 199 -24.56 7.45 -9.35
N GLU A 200 -24.08 6.27 -9.69
CA GLU A 200 -24.25 5.05 -8.87
C GLU A 200 -23.55 5.21 -7.53
N ALA A 201 -22.33 5.77 -7.51
CA ALA A 201 -21.60 6.04 -6.30
C ALA A 201 -22.42 6.87 -5.31
N LEU A 202 -23.01 7.98 -5.74
CA LEU A 202 -23.84 8.83 -4.87
C LEU A 202 -25.10 8.10 -4.38
N GLN A 203 -25.77 7.32 -5.25
CA GLN A 203 -26.93 6.54 -4.86
C GLN A 203 -26.61 5.47 -3.80
N ILE A 204 -25.45 4.80 -3.95
CA ILE A 204 -24.99 3.78 -3.01
C ILE A 204 -24.58 4.44 -1.69
N ILE A 205 -23.78 5.51 -1.74
CA ILE A 205 -23.33 6.25 -0.55
C ILE A 205 -24.53 6.77 0.26
N GLU A 206 -25.55 7.30 -0.40
CA GLU A 206 -26.78 7.75 0.27
C GLU A 206 -27.47 6.60 1.03
N ARG A 207 -27.54 5.41 0.43
CA ARG A 207 -28.11 4.22 1.08
C ARG A 207 -27.25 3.68 2.22
N LEU A 208 -25.93 3.85 2.13
CA LEU A 208 -24.99 3.40 3.15
C LEU A 208 -24.83 4.38 4.32
N ASN A 209 -25.32 5.60 4.19
CA ASN A 209 -25.17 6.64 5.21
C ASN A 209 -25.78 6.28 6.58
N GLU A 210 -26.80 5.41 6.60
CA GLU A 210 -27.40 4.91 7.85
C GLU A 210 -26.50 3.94 8.63
N TYR A 211 -25.43 3.41 8.00
CA TYR A 211 -24.51 2.45 8.61
C TYR A 211 -23.20 3.07 9.09
N ASP A 212 -23.12 4.39 9.19
CA ASP A 212 -21.98 5.15 9.71
C ASP A 212 -20.64 4.72 9.10
N ILE A 213 -20.52 4.89 7.77
CA ILE A 213 -19.32 4.58 7.01
C ILE A 213 -18.28 5.69 7.18
N GLU A 214 -17.03 5.36 7.57
CA GLU A 214 -15.96 6.33 7.73
C GLU A 214 -15.56 6.95 6.38
N LEU A 215 -15.32 6.10 5.38
CA LEU A 215 -14.90 6.55 4.04
C LEU A 215 -15.26 5.53 2.96
N VAL A 216 -15.27 6.05 1.72
CA VAL A 216 -15.43 5.27 0.48
C VAL A 216 -14.17 5.43 -0.37
N GLU A 217 -13.47 4.32 -0.62
CA GLU A 217 -12.27 4.26 -1.43
C GLU A 217 -12.62 3.98 -2.89
N GLN A 218 -12.01 4.73 -3.80
CA GLN A 218 -12.05 4.65 -5.25
C GLN A 218 -13.43 4.24 -5.83
N PRO A 219 -14.44 5.08 -5.65
CA PRO A 219 -15.81 4.77 -6.10
C PRO A 219 -15.92 4.66 -7.62
N VAL A 220 -15.21 5.52 -8.36
CA VAL A 220 -15.30 5.65 -9.82
C VAL A 220 -14.00 5.18 -10.52
N LYS A 221 -14.05 5.05 -11.84
CA LYS A 221 -12.87 4.66 -12.64
C LYS A 221 -11.67 5.58 -12.38
N ALA A 222 -10.48 5.00 -12.34
CA ALA A 222 -9.23 5.70 -12.03
C ALA A 222 -9.00 6.96 -12.89
N ALA A 223 -9.38 6.93 -14.16
CA ALA A 223 -9.21 8.04 -15.08
C ALA A 223 -10.33 9.12 -14.98
N ASP A 224 -11.42 8.84 -14.25
CA ASP A 224 -12.57 9.72 -14.12
C ASP A 224 -12.39 10.73 -12.98
N PHE A 225 -11.48 11.68 -13.16
CA PHE A 225 -11.22 12.74 -12.18
C PHE A 225 -12.41 13.66 -11.97
N GLU A 226 -13.18 13.92 -13.02
CA GLU A 226 -14.39 14.73 -12.98
C GLU A 226 -15.50 14.04 -12.17
N GLY A 227 -15.67 12.73 -12.38
CA GLY A 227 -16.61 11.93 -11.61
C GLY A 227 -16.22 11.84 -10.15
N LEU A 228 -14.91 11.68 -9.85
CA LEU A 228 -14.40 11.64 -8.48
C LEU A 228 -14.64 12.99 -7.76
N GLU A 229 -14.32 14.13 -8.41
CA GLU A 229 -14.61 15.48 -7.93
C GLU A 229 -16.10 15.66 -7.65
N TYR A 230 -16.95 15.20 -8.58
CA TYR A 230 -18.39 15.28 -8.42
C TYR A 230 -18.92 14.47 -7.24
N VAL A 231 -18.42 13.25 -7.06
CA VAL A 231 -18.78 12.40 -5.91
C VAL A 231 -18.33 13.05 -4.61
N THR A 232 -17.09 13.48 -4.50
CA THR A 232 -16.54 14.12 -3.29
C THR A 232 -17.35 15.35 -2.89
N LYS A 233 -17.66 16.21 -3.84
CA LYS A 233 -18.42 17.45 -3.59
C LYS A 233 -19.85 17.22 -3.10
N ASN A 234 -20.47 16.10 -3.48
CA ASN A 234 -21.87 15.79 -3.18
C ASN A 234 -22.02 14.68 -2.12
N SER A 235 -20.94 14.09 -1.65
CA SER A 235 -20.94 13.08 -0.58
C SER A 235 -20.87 13.73 0.79
N LYS A 236 -21.51 13.10 1.79
CA LYS A 236 -21.33 13.40 3.22
C LYS A 236 -20.30 12.49 3.87
N VAL A 237 -19.93 11.40 3.21
CA VAL A 237 -18.92 10.44 3.61
C VAL A 237 -17.59 10.82 2.95
N LEU A 238 -16.46 10.66 3.63
CA LEU A 238 -15.14 10.96 3.09
C LEU A 238 -14.87 10.10 1.85
N ILE A 239 -14.35 10.72 0.81
CA ILE A 239 -13.97 10.04 -0.43
C ILE A 239 -12.46 9.94 -0.52
N MET A 240 -11.97 8.72 -0.73
CA MET A 240 -10.54 8.42 -0.86
C MET A 240 -10.21 7.96 -2.27
N SER A 241 -9.10 8.46 -2.82
CA SER A 241 -8.54 7.89 -4.06
C SER A 241 -7.52 6.81 -3.76
N ASP A 242 -7.50 5.77 -4.59
CA ASP A 242 -6.45 4.75 -4.67
C ASP A 242 -5.86 4.73 -6.09
N GLU A 243 -6.55 4.12 -7.04
CA GLU A 243 -6.06 3.92 -8.41
C GLU A 243 -6.02 5.21 -9.24
N SER A 244 -6.60 6.30 -8.76
CA SER A 244 -6.47 7.63 -9.43
C SER A 244 -5.14 8.34 -9.12
N CYS A 245 -4.27 7.78 -8.25
CA CYS A 245 -3.00 8.38 -7.89
C CYS A 245 -1.85 7.39 -7.97
N PHE A 246 -0.94 7.60 -8.93
CA PHE A 246 0.29 6.82 -9.11
C PHE A 246 1.57 7.63 -8.83
N ASN A 247 1.49 8.94 -8.75
CA ASN A 247 2.66 9.80 -8.60
C ASN A 247 2.28 11.18 -8.06
N ALA A 248 3.27 12.00 -7.77
CA ALA A 248 3.10 13.36 -7.25
C ALA A 248 2.31 14.29 -8.20
N LYS A 249 2.34 14.05 -9.52
CA LYS A 249 1.56 14.86 -10.48
C LYS A 249 0.07 14.56 -10.36
N ASP A 250 -0.28 13.27 -10.16
CA ASP A 250 -1.67 12.87 -9.93
C ASP A 250 -2.18 13.44 -8.60
N ALA A 251 -1.38 13.34 -7.52
CA ALA A 251 -1.71 13.94 -6.23
C ALA A 251 -1.96 15.45 -6.35
N LEU A 252 -1.10 16.17 -7.06
CA LEU A 252 -1.28 17.60 -7.32
C LEU A 252 -2.55 17.89 -8.12
N ARG A 253 -2.88 17.05 -9.11
CA ARG A 253 -4.10 17.19 -9.91
C ARG A 253 -5.35 16.98 -9.06
N LEU A 254 -5.37 15.94 -8.21
CA LEU A 254 -6.46 15.65 -7.27
C LEU A 254 -6.63 16.77 -6.25
N ALA A 255 -5.54 17.24 -5.65
CA ALA A 255 -5.55 18.33 -4.67
C ALA A 255 -6.08 19.65 -5.27
N LYS A 256 -5.61 20.05 -6.46
CA LYS A 256 -6.09 21.25 -7.15
C LYS A 256 -7.59 21.23 -7.45
N ARG A 257 -8.15 20.07 -7.75
CA ARG A 257 -9.57 19.88 -8.03
C ARG A 257 -10.41 19.73 -6.76
N ARG A 258 -9.80 19.53 -5.60
CA ARG A 258 -10.49 19.07 -4.38
C ARG A 258 -11.36 17.83 -4.65
N ALA A 259 -10.79 16.90 -5.41
CA ALA A 259 -11.48 15.71 -5.89
C ALA A 259 -11.48 14.56 -4.88
N ILE A 260 -10.85 14.75 -3.72
CA ILE A 260 -10.71 13.75 -2.66
C ILE A 260 -10.62 14.42 -1.29
N ASP A 261 -10.98 13.68 -0.24
CA ASP A 261 -10.78 14.05 1.15
C ASP A 261 -9.56 13.35 1.75
N VAL A 262 -9.25 12.12 1.27
CA VAL A 262 -8.12 11.29 1.71
C VAL A 262 -7.43 10.69 0.48
N LEU A 263 -6.12 10.45 0.57
CA LEU A 263 -5.37 9.80 -0.51
C LEU A 263 -4.71 8.52 0.00
N ASN A 264 -4.97 7.38 -0.65
CA ASN A 264 -4.30 6.11 -0.38
C ASN A 264 -2.99 6.01 -1.17
N ILE A 265 -1.88 6.10 -0.46
CA ILE A 265 -0.53 5.88 -1.00
C ILE A 265 -0.21 4.39 -0.93
N LYS A 266 0.23 3.80 -2.05
CA LYS A 266 0.83 2.45 -2.07
C LYS A 266 2.19 2.54 -2.72
N LEU A 267 3.22 2.01 -2.06
CA LEU A 267 4.59 2.06 -2.57
C LEU A 267 4.69 1.44 -3.97
N MET A 268 4.00 0.31 -4.18
CA MET A 268 3.98 -0.41 -5.45
C MET A 268 3.34 0.36 -6.61
N LYS A 269 2.46 1.32 -6.31
CA LYS A 269 1.89 2.22 -7.34
C LYS A 269 2.81 3.38 -7.66
N CYS A 270 3.43 3.98 -6.64
CA CYS A 270 4.15 5.24 -6.83
C CYS A 270 5.65 5.08 -7.10
N GLY A 271 6.18 3.87 -6.95
CA GLY A 271 7.60 3.60 -7.23
C GLY A 271 8.51 3.76 -6.02
N GLY A 272 7.97 3.69 -4.78
CA GLY A 272 8.74 3.62 -3.55
C GLY A 272 8.55 4.81 -2.60
N ILE A 273 9.34 4.81 -1.54
CA ILE A 273 9.26 5.74 -0.40
C ILE A 273 9.50 7.19 -0.84
N ARG A 274 10.50 7.41 -1.68
CA ARG A 274 10.86 8.76 -2.13
C ARG A 274 9.70 9.47 -2.83
N GLU A 275 8.97 8.79 -3.72
CA GLU A 275 7.82 9.38 -4.40
C GLU A 275 6.60 9.48 -3.47
N ALA A 276 6.41 8.50 -2.57
CA ALA A 276 5.39 8.53 -1.53
C ALA A 276 5.52 9.76 -0.62
N LEU A 277 6.74 10.14 -0.23
CA LEU A 277 7.01 11.36 0.54
C LEU A 277 6.58 12.63 -0.21
N LYS A 278 6.79 12.70 -1.53
CA LYS A 278 6.33 13.83 -2.36
C LYS A 278 4.82 13.91 -2.44
N ILE A 279 4.16 12.75 -2.64
CA ILE A 279 2.70 12.67 -2.64
C ILE A 279 2.16 13.17 -1.31
N ASN A 280 2.70 12.67 -0.19
CA ASN A 280 2.30 13.12 1.15
C ASN A 280 2.50 14.62 1.35
N ALA A 281 3.63 15.19 0.96
CA ALA A 281 3.91 16.62 1.12
C ALA A 281 2.91 17.51 0.35
N ILE A 282 2.48 17.07 -0.85
CA ILE A 282 1.43 17.75 -1.62
C ILE A 282 0.10 17.69 -0.89
N CYS A 283 -0.29 16.49 -0.41
CA CYS A 283 -1.54 16.28 0.32
C CYS A 283 -1.56 17.09 1.61
N GLU A 284 -0.52 17.01 2.44
CA GLU A 284 -0.40 17.76 3.68
C GLU A 284 -0.52 19.28 3.46
N THR A 285 0.18 19.81 2.45
CA THR A 285 0.10 21.23 2.08
C THR A 285 -1.30 21.64 1.62
N ALA A 286 -2.04 20.73 1.00
CA ALA A 286 -3.42 20.95 0.55
C ALA A 286 -4.48 20.70 1.65
N GLY A 287 -4.09 20.25 2.84
CA GLY A 287 -5.00 19.88 3.93
C GLY A 287 -5.73 18.55 3.69
N ILE A 288 -5.12 17.64 2.91
CA ILE A 288 -5.62 16.29 2.61
C ILE A 288 -4.82 15.29 3.43
N GLU A 289 -5.50 14.45 4.21
CA GLU A 289 -4.86 13.36 4.94
C GLU A 289 -4.49 12.21 4.01
N CYS A 290 -3.49 11.42 4.41
CA CYS A 290 -3.09 10.23 3.67
C CYS A 290 -3.37 8.94 4.47
N MET A 291 -3.63 7.87 3.73
CA MET A 291 -3.57 6.49 4.17
C MET A 291 -2.38 5.80 3.52
N LEU A 292 -1.72 4.88 4.18
CA LEU A 292 -0.82 3.90 3.56
C LEU A 292 -1.58 2.61 3.31
N GLY A 293 -1.64 2.18 2.06
CA GLY A 293 -2.17 0.87 1.70
C GLY A 293 -1.10 -0.06 1.14
N CYS A 294 -1.47 -1.33 0.96
CA CYS A 294 -0.64 -2.35 0.34
C CYS A 294 -1.36 -3.04 -0.82
N MET A 295 -0.60 -3.82 -1.58
CA MET A 295 -1.15 -4.80 -2.51
C MET A 295 -1.30 -6.14 -1.78
N ALA A 296 -2.30 -6.93 -2.17
CA ALA A 296 -2.49 -8.28 -1.61
C ALA A 296 -1.33 -9.24 -1.95
N GLU A 297 -0.50 -8.86 -2.90
CA GLU A 297 0.68 -9.59 -3.35
C GLU A 297 1.96 -9.25 -2.56
N GLU A 298 1.92 -8.28 -1.66
CA GLU A 298 3.08 -7.87 -0.86
C GLU A 298 3.40 -8.87 0.25
N THR A 299 4.70 -9.04 0.50
CA THR A 299 5.21 -9.78 1.65
C THR A 299 5.60 -8.83 2.79
N ASN A 300 6.22 -9.37 3.82
CA ASN A 300 6.70 -8.56 4.96
C ASN A 300 7.77 -7.53 4.59
N ILE A 301 8.41 -7.61 3.43
CA ILE A 301 9.36 -6.59 2.97
C ILE A 301 8.62 -5.30 2.61
N GLY A 302 7.64 -5.39 1.71
CA GLY A 302 6.82 -4.25 1.29
C GLY A 302 6.04 -3.65 2.46
N ILE A 303 5.40 -4.51 3.28
CA ILE A 303 4.64 -4.09 4.46
C ILE A 303 5.53 -3.36 5.47
N THR A 304 6.74 -3.86 5.76
CA THR A 304 7.65 -3.18 6.69
C THR A 304 8.08 -1.80 6.17
N ALA A 305 8.37 -1.71 4.88
CA ALA A 305 8.74 -0.44 4.26
C ALA A 305 7.59 0.58 4.30
N ALA A 306 6.37 0.14 3.95
CA ALA A 306 5.18 0.98 4.02
C ALA A 306 4.87 1.40 5.46
N ALA A 307 4.87 0.47 6.42
CA ALA A 307 4.65 0.77 7.83
C ALA A 307 5.70 1.74 8.39
N SER A 308 6.98 1.60 7.98
CA SER A 308 8.05 2.54 8.38
C SER A 308 7.79 3.96 7.89
N LEU A 309 7.30 4.13 6.68
CA LEU A 309 6.89 5.43 6.17
C LEU A 309 5.65 5.96 6.92
N GLY A 310 4.63 5.11 7.09
CA GLY A 310 3.37 5.50 7.74
C GLY A 310 3.56 5.95 9.19
N ALA A 311 4.37 5.22 9.96
CA ALA A 311 4.69 5.59 11.33
C ALA A 311 5.58 6.84 11.44
N ALA A 312 6.43 7.11 10.43
CA ALA A 312 7.37 8.22 10.45
C ALA A 312 6.73 9.58 10.17
N VAL A 313 5.59 9.62 9.47
CA VAL A 313 5.01 10.84 8.90
C VAL A 313 3.63 11.13 9.45
N ARG A 314 3.49 12.27 10.13
CA ARG A 314 2.26 12.64 10.87
C ARG A 314 1.00 12.73 10.00
N ASN A 315 1.10 13.18 8.75
CA ASN A 315 -0.06 13.35 7.87
C ASN A 315 -0.62 12.02 7.33
N ILE A 316 0.11 10.91 7.55
CA ILE A 316 -0.40 9.56 7.27
C ILE A 316 -1.15 9.10 8.52
N THR A 317 -2.46 9.29 8.50
CA THR A 317 -3.33 9.10 9.68
C THR A 317 -4.04 7.75 9.71
N ARG A 318 -3.91 6.97 8.63
CA ARG A 318 -4.58 5.68 8.43
C ARG A 318 -3.65 4.69 7.76
N ALA A 319 -3.86 3.39 8.02
CA ALA A 319 -3.18 2.33 7.27
C ALA A 319 -4.13 1.17 6.94
N ASP A 320 -3.81 0.48 5.84
CA ASP A 320 -4.38 -0.75 5.32
C ASP A 320 -3.19 -1.63 4.90
N LEU A 321 -2.51 -2.22 5.91
CA LEU A 321 -1.23 -2.94 5.78
C LEU A 321 -1.36 -4.38 6.29
N ASP A 322 -2.41 -5.06 5.89
CA ASP A 322 -2.84 -6.36 6.39
C ASP A 322 -2.42 -7.56 5.51
N ALA A 323 -1.72 -7.33 4.40
CA ALA A 323 -1.38 -8.39 3.44
C ALA A 323 -0.66 -9.58 4.10
N THR A 324 0.29 -9.34 5.04
CA THR A 324 1.02 -10.40 5.72
C THR A 324 0.14 -11.33 6.56
N PHE A 325 -1.01 -10.86 7.04
CA PHE A 325 -1.92 -11.65 7.86
C PHE A 325 -2.59 -12.78 7.08
N SER A 326 -2.74 -12.59 5.76
CA SER A 326 -3.33 -13.57 4.85
C SER A 326 -2.32 -14.58 4.30
N LEU A 327 -1.01 -14.37 4.46
CA LEU A 327 0.01 -15.29 3.95
C LEU A 327 0.06 -16.59 4.76
N SER A 328 0.23 -17.72 4.06
CA SER A 328 0.42 -19.02 4.72
C SER A 328 1.78 -19.15 5.42
N ASP A 329 2.80 -18.44 4.94
CA ASP A 329 4.15 -18.35 5.51
C ASP A 329 4.79 -17.01 5.10
N LEU A 330 5.83 -16.58 5.84
CA LEU A 330 6.68 -15.46 5.46
C LEU A 330 7.91 -15.98 4.73
N PRO A 331 8.14 -15.53 3.49
CA PRO A 331 9.29 -15.98 2.70
C PRO A 331 10.59 -15.30 3.13
N PHE A 332 10.51 -14.25 3.96
CA PHE A 332 11.64 -13.42 4.32
C PHE A 332 11.78 -13.31 5.85
N GLU A 333 13.02 -13.39 6.35
CA GLU A 333 13.35 -13.26 7.76
C GLU A 333 13.67 -11.80 8.11
N GLY A 334 13.09 -11.32 9.23
CA GLY A 334 13.18 -9.93 9.66
C GLY A 334 12.02 -9.06 9.18
N GLY A 335 12.00 -7.81 9.63
CA GLY A 335 10.87 -6.91 9.41
C GLY A 335 9.63 -7.26 10.26
N ILE A 336 8.46 -6.79 9.82
CA ILE A 336 7.18 -7.05 10.49
C ILE A 336 6.76 -8.52 10.26
N GLY A 337 6.26 -9.17 11.33
CA GLY A 337 5.80 -10.56 11.32
C GLY A 337 4.37 -10.76 10.77
N THR A 338 3.84 -11.98 10.97
CA THR A 338 2.46 -12.36 10.58
C THR A 338 1.46 -12.26 11.73
N GLU A 339 1.86 -11.71 12.86
CA GLU A 339 0.94 -11.55 13.99
C GLU A 339 -0.21 -10.62 13.57
N CYS A 340 -1.42 -11.17 13.54
CA CYS A 340 -2.62 -10.46 13.15
C CYS A 340 -3.08 -9.55 14.28
N THR A 341 -2.44 -8.38 14.39
CA THR A 341 -2.75 -7.35 15.37
C THR A 341 -3.00 -6.02 14.68
N LYS A 342 -3.87 -5.18 15.26
CA LYS A 342 -4.11 -3.83 14.69
C LYS A 342 -2.90 -2.92 14.77
N THR A 343 -1.98 -3.15 15.71
CA THR A 343 -0.79 -2.32 15.91
C THR A 343 0.44 -3.01 15.34
N LEU A 344 0.99 -2.44 14.28
CA LEU A 344 2.26 -2.86 13.71
C LEU A 344 3.39 -2.14 14.45
N VAL A 345 4.32 -2.90 15.02
CA VAL A 345 5.51 -2.40 15.72
C VAL A 345 6.71 -2.54 14.80
N LEU A 346 7.41 -1.44 14.57
CA LEU A 346 8.57 -1.41 13.68
C LEU A 346 9.82 -1.94 14.36
N PRO A 347 10.71 -2.63 13.59
CA PRO A 347 12.03 -3.03 14.08
C PRO A 347 12.87 -1.82 14.52
N GLU A 348 13.64 -2.01 15.59
CA GLU A 348 14.61 -1.00 16.09
C GLU A 348 16.02 -1.20 15.51
N GLU A 349 16.25 -2.29 14.77
CA GLU A 349 17.50 -2.59 14.09
C GLU A 349 17.75 -1.60 12.96
N PRO A 350 19.03 -1.31 12.60
CA PRO A 350 19.38 -0.48 11.48
C PRO A 350 18.80 -0.98 10.15
N GLY A 351 18.34 -0.06 9.31
CA GLY A 351 17.58 -0.41 8.11
C GLY A 351 16.13 -0.72 8.44
N PHE A 352 15.60 -1.77 7.84
CA PHE A 352 14.26 -2.30 8.11
C PHE A 352 14.29 -3.54 9.01
N GLY A 353 15.43 -3.90 9.59
CA GLY A 353 15.60 -5.15 10.33
C GLY A 353 15.57 -6.39 9.43
N PHE A 354 15.84 -6.26 8.14
CA PHE A 354 15.85 -7.35 7.19
C PHE A 354 17.10 -8.23 7.33
N ILE A 355 16.91 -9.55 7.36
CA ILE A 355 17.99 -10.55 7.49
C ILE A 355 18.22 -11.27 6.16
N GLY A 356 17.21 -11.88 5.56
CA GLY A 356 17.35 -12.57 4.29
C GLY A 356 16.14 -13.42 3.90
N LEU A 357 16.19 -13.96 2.67
CA LEU A 357 15.22 -14.97 2.21
C LEU A 357 15.45 -16.28 2.98
N LYS A 358 14.35 -16.88 3.42
CA LYS A 358 14.37 -18.23 4.04
C LYS A 358 14.70 -19.33 3.06
#